data_936afadab201624dbd388e227a5de9f1
#
_entry.id   936afadab201624dbd388e227a5de9f1
#
_cell.length_a   1.000
_cell.length_b   1.000
_cell.length_c   1.000
_cell.angle_alpha   90.00
_cell.angle_beta   90.00
_cell.angle_gamma   90.00
#
_symmetry.space_group_name_H-M   'P 1'
#
loop_
_entity.id
_entity.type
_entity.pdbx_description
1 polymer ?
#
loop_
_entity_poly.entity_id
_entity_poly.type
_entity_poly.pdbx_seq_one_letter_code
_entity_poly.pdbx_strand_id
1 'polypeptide(L)'
;MNRLFKDFIIGWIFLTMLFTIFSCKEAEKHPVTHRDYPDIMKSGQLNAVTEYNSISFHAFEDTLNGLHYELLQAFAKEKGLTINITPEMSLEKRAEGMINGKYDLLANNVLITSNREDSLLFTRPILLGKQVLVQRKAQSETDSTYIHSHLELSNKTLFVVKGSPSIYRIRNLSNEIGDTIFIQEVDKYGMEQLLAMVAHGEIDYAVCDEGIAKASIAELPNLDIDTNISFTQFYSWGVNKNSPILLDTLNVWIERYKKTPEFRKLIKKYSYTTN
;
A
#
# COMPACT_ATOMS: atom_id res chain seq x y z
N MET A 1 0.37 -74.58 6.70
CA MET A 1 0.02 -73.13 6.86
C MET A 1 1.30 -72.34 6.93
N ASN A 2 1.57 -71.46 5.96
CA ASN A 2 2.45 -70.29 6.15
C ASN A 2 3.59 -69.99 5.16
N ARG A 3 3.66 -70.62 4.01
CA ARG A 3 4.56 -70.04 2.97
C ARG A 3 3.82 -68.96 2.17
N LEU A 4 2.61 -69.24 1.75
CA LEU A 4 1.75 -68.30 0.98
C LEU A 4 1.43 -66.98 1.76
N PHE A 5 1.35 -67.06 3.10
CA PHE A 5 1.07 -65.88 3.93
C PHE A 5 2.31 -64.95 4.11
N LYS A 6 3.49 -65.52 4.11
CA LYS A 6 4.73 -64.74 4.17
C LYS A 6 5.00 -64.02 2.83
N ASP A 7 4.73 -64.69 1.72
CA ASP A 7 4.92 -64.09 0.40
C ASP A 7 3.91 -62.96 0.14
N PHE A 8 2.70 -63.06 0.68
CA PHE A 8 1.67 -62.02 0.61
C PHE A 8 2.03 -60.78 1.46
N ILE A 9 2.59 -60.96 2.63
CA ILE A 9 3.03 -59.88 3.52
C ILE A 9 4.26 -59.16 2.90
N ILE A 10 5.20 -59.89 2.35
CA ILE A 10 6.39 -59.31 1.70
C ILE A 10 6.01 -58.52 0.43
N GLY A 11 5.05 -59.02 -0.33
CA GLY A 11 4.50 -58.31 -1.51
C GLY A 11 3.80 -57.02 -1.11
N TRP A 12 3.07 -57.00 0.02
CA TRP A 12 2.37 -55.82 0.52
C TRP A 12 3.34 -54.75 1.07
N ILE A 13 4.41 -55.19 1.72
CA ILE A 13 5.48 -54.28 2.24
C ILE A 13 6.25 -53.65 1.05
N PHE A 14 6.52 -54.41 0.01
CA PHE A 14 7.14 -53.86 -1.21
C PHE A 14 6.23 -52.90 -1.98
N LEU A 15 4.92 -53.16 -2.02
CA LEU A 15 3.94 -52.28 -2.67
C LEU A 15 3.74 -50.97 -1.93
N THR A 16 3.79 -51.01 -0.56
CA THR A 16 3.70 -49.77 0.26
C THR A 16 5.01 -48.97 0.22
N MET A 17 6.16 -49.62 0.07
CA MET A 17 7.47 -48.94 -0.06
C MET A 17 7.63 -48.28 -1.43
N LEU A 18 6.97 -48.76 -2.49
CA LEU A 18 6.96 -48.13 -3.81
C LEU A 18 6.12 -46.86 -3.87
N PHE A 19 5.09 -46.73 -3.00
CA PHE A 19 4.22 -45.53 -2.93
C PHE A 19 4.85 -44.37 -2.17
N THR A 20 5.87 -44.57 -1.37
CA THR A 20 6.53 -43.51 -0.57
C THR A 20 7.60 -42.72 -1.36
N ILE A 21 7.98 -43.18 -2.56
CA ILE A 21 8.99 -42.47 -3.38
C ILE A 21 8.36 -41.42 -4.32
N PHE A 22 7.02 -41.29 -4.33
CA PHE A 22 6.32 -40.36 -5.24
C PHE A 22 5.86 -39.06 -4.60
N SER A 23 6.32 -38.75 -3.39
CA SER A 23 5.89 -37.52 -2.70
C SER A 23 7.08 -36.69 -2.24
N CYS A 24 7.71 -36.02 -3.16
CA CYS A 24 8.35 -34.70 -3.00
C CYS A 24 8.79 -34.21 -4.37
N LYS A 25 7.84 -33.77 -5.20
CA LYS A 25 8.18 -32.71 -6.14
C LYS A 25 8.34 -31.45 -5.27
N GLU A 26 9.55 -31.12 -4.88
CA GLU A 26 9.89 -29.76 -4.58
C GLU A 26 9.35 -28.91 -5.76
N ALA A 27 8.46 -27.99 -5.44
CA ALA A 27 8.02 -27.02 -6.43
C ALA A 27 9.30 -26.33 -6.93
N GLU A 28 9.68 -26.61 -8.18
CA GLU A 28 10.77 -25.89 -8.84
C GLU A 28 10.46 -24.41 -8.62
N LYS A 29 11.26 -23.73 -7.82
CA LYS A 29 11.25 -22.27 -7.74
C LYS A 29 11.69 -21.78 -9.10
N HIS A 30 10.72 -21.53 -9.98
CA HIS A 30 11.01 -20.83 -11.22
C HIS A 30 11.81 -19.57 -10.86
N PRO A 31 12.93 -19.31 -11.55
CA PRO A 31 13.68 -18.09 -11.27
C PRO A 31 12.74 -16.89 -11.43
N VAL A 32 12.72 -16.06 -10.42
CA VAL A 32 11.91 -14.83 -10.43
C VAL A 32 12.45 -13.96 -11.57
N THR A 33 11.67 -13.81 -12.62
CA THR A 33 12.02 -12.94 -13.74
C THR A 33 11.32 -11.58 -13.53
N HIS A 34 12.13 -10.57 -13.30
CA HIS A 34 11.64 -9.19 -13.27
C HIS A 34 11.64 -8.63 -14.68
N ARG A 35 10.55 -7.97 -15.03
CA ARG A 35 10.41 -7.32 -16.33
C ARG A 35 10.93 -5.88 -16.23
N ASP A 36 11.74 -5.46 -17.19
CA ASP A 36 12.07 -4.04 -17.36
C ASP A 36 11.31 -3.44 -18.54
N TYR A 37 11.45 -2.17 -18.80
CA TYR A 37 10.68 -1.44 -19.80
C TYR A 37 10.68 -2.08 -21.21
N PRO A 38 11.79 -2.62 -21.74
CA PRO A 38 11.78 -3.33 -23.02
C PRO A 38 10.83 -4.55 -23.04
N ASP A 39 10.76 -5.32 -21.94
CA ASP A 39 9.89 -6.49 -21.83
C ASP A 39 8.43 -6.06 -21.76
N ILE A 40 8.15 -4.97 -21.03
CA ILE A 40 6.83 -4.36 -20.93
C ILE A 40 6.37 -3.89 -22.31
N MET A 41 7.21 -3.19 -23.04
CA MET A 41 6.91 -2.74 -24.41
C MET A 41 6.67 -3.90 -25.37
N LYS A 42 7.45 -4.96 -25.27
CA LYS A 42 7.28 -6.18 -26.09
C LYS A 42 5.94 -6.88 -25.81
N SER A 43 5.51 -6.91 -24.56
CA SER A 43 4.22 -7.50 -24.17
C SER A 43 3.03 -6.59 -24.44
N GLY A 44 3.26 -5.27 -24.57
CA GLY A 44 2.21 -4.25 -24.67
C GLY A 44 1.43 -4.04 -23.38
N GLN A 45 1.87 -4.63 -22.23
CA GLN A 45 1.13 -4.61 -20.98
C GLN A 45 2.04 -4.28 -19.79
N LEU A 46 1.59 -3.33 -18.95
CA LEU A 46 2.18 -2.99 -17.66
C LEU A 46 1.29 -3.52 -16.52
N ASN A 47 1.88 -4.32 -15.62
CA ASN A 47 1.20 -4.85 -14.45
C ASN A 47 1.44 -3.94 -13.24
N ALA A 48 0.42 -3.25 -12.79
CA ALA A 48 0.50 -2.35 -11.64
C ALA A 48 -0.29 -2.91 -10.47
N VAL A 49 0.25 -2.74 -9.26
CA VAL A 49 -0.46 -2.98 -8.00
C VAL A 49 -0.74 -1.65 -7.32
N THR A 50 -1.92 -1.53 -6.76
CA THR A 50 -2.36 -0.34 -6.01
C THR A 50 -3.22 -0.74 -4.82
N GLU A 51 -3.69 0.24 -4.06
CA GLU A 51 -4.64 0.06 -2.97
C GLU A 51 -6.04 0.46 -3.43
N TYR A 52 -7.07 -0.26 -2.97
CA TYR A 52 -8.46 0.12 -3.23
C TYR A 52 -8.90 1.13 -2.17
N ASN A 53 -9.01 2.38 -2.56
CA ASN A 53 -9.52 3.49 -1.75
C ASN A 53 -9.90 4.67 -2.65
N SER A 54 -10.57 5.68 -2.09
CA SER A 54 -11.07 6.86 -2.79
C SER A 54 -10.01 7.67 -3.55
N ILE A 55 -8.73 7.53 -3.17
CA ILE A 55 -7.62 8.26 -3.78
C ILE A 55 -6.86 7.43 -4.80
N SER A 56 -6.54 6.18 -4.47
CA SER A 56 -5.63 5.39 -5.32
C SER A 56 -6.34 4.77 -6.51
N PHE A 57 -7.38 3.99 -6.22
CA PHE A 57 -8.18 3.27 -7.22
C PHE A 57 -9.51 2.84 -6.61
N HIS A 58 -10.60 3.14 -7.26
CA HIS A 58 -11.95 2.70 -6.86
C HIS A 58 -12.87 2.63 -8.07
N ALA A 59 -13.93 1.84 -7.92
CA ALA A 59 -15.06 1.84 -8.84
C ALA A 59 -16.18 2.72 -8.25
N PHE A 60 -16.71 3.61 -9.08
CA PHE A 60 -17.90 4.39 -8.77
C PHE A 60 -18.86 4.27 -9.94
N GLU A 61 -20.07 3.73 -9.67
CA GLU A 61 -20.99 3.29 -10.72
C GLU A 61 -20.25 2.32 -11.66
N ASP A 62 -20.33 2.51 -12.97
CA ASP A 62 -19.65 1.69 -13.98
C ASP A 62 -18.28 2.26 -14.40
N THR A 63 -17.74 3.23 -13.66
CA THR A 63 -16.47 3.86 -13.98
C THR A 63 -15.37 3.57 -12.96
N LEU A 64 -14.15 3.37 -13.47
CA LEU A 64 -12.97 3.28 -12.65
C LEU A 64 -12.35 4.65 -12.45
N ASN A 65 -12.03 4.99 -11.22
CA ASN A 65 -11.51 6.27 -10.81
C ASN A 65 -10.32 6.09 -9.86
N GLY A 66 -9.65 7.16 -9.55
CA GLY A 66 -8.53 7.23 -8.62
C GLY A 66 -7.34 7.97 -9.21
N LEU A 67 -6.64 8.72 -8.39
CA LEU A 67 -5.50 9.53 -8.80
C LEU A 67 -4.42 8.67 -9.47
N HIS A 68 -4.03 7.57 -8.80
CA HIS A 68 -2.99 6.70 -9.33
C HIS A 68 -3.47 5.93 -10.57
N TYR A 69 -4.75 5.55 -10.61
CA TYR A 69 -5.36 4.96 -11.80
C TYR A 69 -5.31 5.90 -12.99
N GLU A 70 -5.75 7.16 -12.82
CA GLU A 70 -5.79 8.15 -13.90
C GLU A 70 -4.38 8.54 -14.37
N LEU A 71 -3.40 8.61 -13.46
CA LEU A 71 -1.99 8.81 -13.81
C LEU A 71 -1.44 7.64 -14.63
N LEU A 72 -1.75 6.39 -14.23
CA LEU A 72 -1.36 5.19 -14.97
C LEU A 72 -1.97 5.17 -16.37
N GLN A 73 -3.26 5.52 -16.50
CA GLN A 73 -3.93 5.60 -17.80
C GLN A 73 -3.30 6.66 -18.71
N ALA A 74 -2.91 7.80 -18.15
CA ALA A 74 -2.22 8.86 -18.92
C ALA A 74 -0.85 8.39 -19.42
N PHE A 75 -0.07 7.69 -18.57
CA PHE A 75 1.21 7.08 -18.95
C PHE A 75 1.03 6.03 -20.04
N ALA A 76 0.11 5.09 -19.83
CA ALA A 76 -0.15 4.00 -20.75
C ALA A 76 -0.60 4.48 -22.13
N LYS A 77 -1.53 5.45 -22.15
CA LYS A 77 -2.01 6.07 -23.40
C LYS A 77 -0.86 6.67 -24.22
N GLU A 78 0.08 7.35 -23.54
CA GLU A 78 1.23 7.95 -24.23
C GLU A 78 2.21 6.90 -24.75
N LYS A 79 2.37 5.81 -24.03
CA LYS A 79 3.33 4.74 -24.38
C LYS A 79 2.72 3.62 -25.26
N GLY A 80 1.43 3.69 -25.55
CA GLY A 80 0.75 2.63 -26.30
C GLY A 80 0.64 1.32 -25.53
N LEU A 81 0.53 1.38 -24.19
CA LEU A 81 0.44 0.23 -23.30
C LEU A 81 -0.99 0.02 -22.81
N THR A 82 -1.27 -1.23 -22.45
CA THR A 82 -2.45 -1.59 -21.64
C THR A 82 -2.04 -1.69 -20.18
N ILE A 83 -2.85 -1.18 -19.24
CA ILE A 83 -2.63 -1.36 -17.81
C ILE A 83 -3.45 -2.53 -17.29
N ASN A 84 -2.78 -3.48 -16.67
CA ASN A 84 -3.39 -4.49 -15.81
C ASN A 84 -3.21 -4.05 -14.36
N ILE A 85 -4.27 -3.52 -13.75
CA ILE A 85 -4.24 -3.02 -12.38
C ILE A 85 -4.81 -4.04 -11.41
N THR A 86 -4.08 -4.32 -10.34
CA THR A 86 -4.50 -5.23 -9.27
C THR A 86 -4.66 -4.43 -7.97
N PRO A 87 -5.88 -4.30 -7.43
CA PRO A 87 -6.07 -3.79 -6.09
C PRO A 87 -5.66 -4.84 -5.06
N GLU A 88 -4.75 -4.49 -4.16
CA GLU A 88 -4.31 -5.33 -3.04
C GLU A 88 -4.24 -4.48 -1.77
N MET A 89 -5.04 -4.83 -0.76
CA MET A 89 -5.14 -4.06 0.48
C MET A 89 -3.95 -4.29 1.41
N SER A 90 -3.40 -5.51 1.42
CA SER A 90 -2.25 -5.85 2.25
C SER A 90 -0.97 -5.22 1.73
N LEU A 91 -0.35 -4.40 2.58
CA LEU A 91 0.93 -3.74 2.30
C LEU A 91 2.05 -4.76 2.10
N GLU A 92 2.02 -5.84 2.89
CA GLU A 92 2.96 -6.95 2.80
C GLU A 92 2.85 -7.70 1.46
N LYS A 93 1.61 -8.04 1.03
CA LYS A 93 1.38 -8.72 -0.25
C LYS A 93 1.73 -7.84 -1.45
N ARG A 94 1.51 -6.52 -1.38
CA ARG A 94 1.97 -5.59 -2.42
C ARG A 94 3.49 -5.65 -2.55
N ALA A 95 4.21 -5.56 -1.42
CA ALA A 95 5.67 -5.63 -1.40
C ALA A 95 6.19 -6.99 -1.90
N GLU A 96 5.60 -8.08 -1.44
CA GLU A 96 5.92 -9.44 -1.90
C GLU A 96 5.71 -9.59 -3.41
N GLY A 97 4.58 -9.13 -3.93
CA GLY A 97 4.29 -9.17 -5.36
C GLY A 97 5.28 -8.37 -6.22
N MET A 98 5.81 -7.26 -5.71
CA MET A 98 6.90 -6.51 -6.34
C MET A 98 8.22 -7.30 -6.33
N ILE A 99 8.56 -7.91 -5.20
CA ILE A 99 9.79 -8.70 -5.03
C ILE A 99 9.75 -9.96 -5.91
N ASN A 100 8.59 -10.59 -6.05
CA ASN A 100 8.42 -11.82 -6.82
C ASN A 100 8.15 -11.58 -8.32
N GLY A 101 8.24 -10.34 -8.80
CA GLY A 101 8.04 -10.01 -10.21
C GLY A 101 6.60 -10.19 -10.73
N LYS A 102 5.62 -10.33 -9.83
CA LYS A 102 4.20 -10.37 -10.17
C LYS A 102 3.72 -9.03 -10.72
N TYR A 103 4.27 -7.94 -10.18
CA TYR A 103 3.95 -6.58 -10.57
C TYR A 103 5.20 -5.85 -11.03
N ASP A 104 5.06 -4.99 -12.03
CA ASP A 104 6.10 -4.13 -12.57
C ASP A 104 6.18 -2.81 -11.79
N LEU A 105 5.03 -2.35 -11.26
CA LEU A 105 4.87 -1.03 -10.68
C LEU A 105 3.95 -1.05 -9.45
N LEU A 106 4.42 -0.45 -8.36
CA LEU A 106 3.63 -0.15 -7.17
C LEU A 106 3.14 1.30 -7.26
N ALA A 107 1.86 1.48 -7.60
CA ALA A 107 1.24 2.77 -7.88
C ALA A 107 0.28 3.20 -6.76
N ASN A 108 0.84 3.75 -5.69
CA ASN A 108 0.11 4.37 -4.58
C ASN A 108 1.00 5.44 -3.91
N ASN A 109 0.53 6.06 -2.83
CA ASN A 109 1.30 7.01 -2.04
C ASN A 109 2.42 6.29 -1.26
N VAL A 110 3.53 5.95 -1.94
CA VAL A 110 4.66 5.27 -1.30
C VAL A 110 5.57 6.29 -0.64
N LEU A 111 5.73 6.16 0.67
CA LEU A 111 6.78 6.85 1.41
C LEU A 111 8.10 6.11 1.23
N ILE A 112 9.14 6.84 0.89
CA ILE A 112 10.50 6.31 0.82
C ILE A 112 11.00 6.10 2.24
N THR A 113 11.28 4.84 2.59
CA THR A 113 11.88 4.47 3.86
C THR A 113 13.08 3.56 3.61
N SER A 114 14.11 3.66 4.45
CA SER A 114 15.35 2.88 4.30
C SER A 114 15.11 1.38 4.11
N ASN A 115 14.13 0.81 4.81
CA ASN A 115 13.82 -0.62 4.70
C ASN A 115 13.24 -1.04 3.33
N ARG A 116 12.76 -0.11 2.53
CA ARG A 116 12.20 -0.37 1.19
C ARG A 116 13.21 -0.13 0.07
N GLU A 117 14.22 0.68 0.32
CA GLU A 117 15.29 0.95 -0.66
C GLU A 117 16.13 -0.28 -1.01
N ASP A 118 16.16 -1.28 -0.13
CA ASP A 118 16.86 -2.54 -0.40
C ASP A 118 16.25 -3.37 -1.52
N SER A 119 14.93 -3.22 -1.77
CA SER A 119 14.18 -4.07 -2.71
C SER A 119 13.53 -3.30 -3.86
N LEU A 120 13.28 -2.01 -3.68
CA LEU A 120 12.58 -1.16 -4.65
C LEU A 120 13.42 0.06 -5.00
N LEU A 121 13.26 0.53 -6.24
CA LEU A 121 13.64 1.86 -6.66
C LEU A 121 12.39 2.75 -6.65
N PHE A 122 12.55 4.03 -6.35
CA PHE A 122 11.45 4.97 -6.26
C PHE A 122 11.54 6.02 -7.36
N THR A 123 10.39 6.34 -7.93
CA THR A 123 10.30 7.44 -8.90
C THR A 123 10.62 8.77 -8.22
N ARG A 124 10.87 9.80 -9.02
CA ARG A 124 10.81 11.17 -8.54
C ARG A 124 9.46 11.44 -7.89
N PRO A 125 9.39 12.34 -6.90
CA PRO A 125 8.15 12.64 -6.21
C PRO A 125 7.04 13.08 -7.16
N ILE A 126 5.88 12.44 -7.00
CA ILE A 126 4.67 12.76 -7.77
C ILE A 126 3.85 13.80 -7.01
N LEU A 127 3.69 13.59 -5.70
CA LEU A 127 2.83 14.34 -4.81
C LEU A 127 3.55 14.74 -3.53
N LEU A 128 2.94 15.68 -2.82
CA LEU A 128 3.22 15.98 -1.42
C LEU A 128 2.02 15.58 -0.57
N GLY A 129 2.28 15.00 0.58
CA GLY A 129 1.27 14.65 1.55
C GLY A 129 1.82 14.54 2.95
N LYS A 130 0.98 14.30 3.91
CA LYS A 130 1.34 14.10 5.32
C LYS A 130 0.39 13.11 5.98
N GLN A 131 0.79 12.65 7.16
CA GLN A 131 -0.05 11.84 8.02
C GLN A 131 -0.74 12.74 9.04
N VAL A 132 -2.02 12.51 9.26
CA VAL A 132 -2.85 13.25 10.21
C VAL A 132 -3.43 12.31 11.25
N LEU A 133 -3.70 12.86 12.43
CA LEU A 133 -4.55 12.23 13.43
C LEU A 133 -6.00 12.35 12.95
N VAL A 134 -6.71 11.24 13.03
CA VAL A 134 -8.16 11.21 12.83
C VAL A 134 -8.81 10.96 14.17
N GLN A 135 -9.68 11.86 14.58
CA GLN A 135 -10.43 11.81 15.83
C GLN A 135 -11.84 12.36 15.62
N ARG A 136 -12.73 12.17 16.55
CA ARG A 136 -14.03 12.85 16.54
C ARG A 136 -13.86 14.32 16.87
N LYS A 137 -14.70 15.17 16.32
CA LYS A 137 -14.79 16.59 16.70
C LYS A 137 -15.06 16.72 18.19
N ALA A 138 -14.46 17.75 18.81
CA ALA A 138 -14.70 18.07 20.21
C ALA A 138 -16.19 18.27 20.49
N GLN A 139 -16.68 17.69 21.56
CA GLN A 139 -18.07 17.86 22.00
C GLN A 139 -18.28 19.13 22.82
N SER A 140 -17.22 19.66 23.43
CA SER A 140 -17.19 20.91 24.19
C SER A 140 -15.77 21.48 24.18
N GLU A 141 -15.61 22.74 24.61
CA GLU A 141 -14.29 23.38 24.77
C GLU A 141 -13.41 22.68 25.82
N THR A 142 -14.00 21.89 26.70
CA THR A 142 -13.31 21.17 27.78
C THR A 142 -13.24 19.68 27.54
N ASP A 143 -13.42 19.24 26.31
CA ASP A 143 -13.36 17.82 25.94
C ASP A 143 -11.93 17.27 26.11
N SER A 144 -11.69 16.54 27.19
CA SER A 144 -10.38 15.97 27.53
C SER A 144 -9.96 14.82 26.63
N THR A 145 -10.84 14.34 25.77
CA THR A 145 -10.53 13.29 24.81
C THR A 145 -10.05 13.87 23.49
N TYR A 146 -10.39 15.13 23.20
CA TYR A 146 -9.96 15.80 21.98
C TYR A 146 -8.49 16.25 22.06
N ILE A 147 -7.72 15.92 21.04
CA ILE A 147 -6.28 16.20 20.94
C ILE A 147 -6.07 17.44 20.04
N HIS A 148 -5.58 18.52 20.63
CA HIS A 148 -5.27 19.76 19.92
C HIS A 148 -3.88 19.76 19.30
N SER A 149 -2.95 19.00 19.88
CA SER A 149 -1.55 18.93 19.47
C SER A 149 -1.01 17.52 19.60
N HIS A 150 -0.11 17.14 18.71
CA HIS A 150 0.58 15.85 18.81
C HIS A 150 1.35 15.68 20.14
N LEU A 151 1.62 16.75 20.88
CA LEU A 151 2.24 16.68 22.22
C LEU A 151 1.29 16.09 23.29
N GLU A 152 -0.01 16.06 23.02
CA GLU A 152 -1.03 15.51 23.93
C GLU A 152 -1.30 14.00 23.69
N LEU A 153 -0.52 13.37 22.82
CA LEU A 153 -0.65 11.95 22.48
C LEU A 153 -0.07 11.00 23.53
N SER A 154 0.51 11.54 24.61
CA SER A 154 1.00 10.76 25.75
C SER A 154 -0.09 9.80 26.26
N ASN A 155 0.28 8.52 26.41
CA ASN A 155 -0.59 7.44 26.87
C ASN A 155 -1.87 7.19 26.03
N LYS A 156 -1.93 7.72 24.81
CA LYS A 156 -3.02 7.44 23.86
C LYS A 156 -2.69 6.23 22.99
N THR A 157 -3.73 5.52 22.54
CA THR A 157 -3.60 4.41 21.58
C THR A 157 -3.96 4.89 20.19
N LEU A 158 -3.02 4.82 19.25
CA LEU A 158 -3.23 5.16 17.85
C LEU A 158 -3.39 3.90 17.01
N PHE A 159 -4.49 3.80 16.29
CA PHE A 159 -4.77 2.72 15.37
C PHE A 159 -4.18 3.02 14.00
N VAL A 160 -3.48 2.07 13.41
CA VAL A 160 -2.83 2.16 12.10
C VAL A 160 -3.04 0.89 11.29
N VAL A 161 -3.00 1.00 9.98
CA VAL A 161 -2.94 -0.19 9.12
C VAL A 161 -1.60 -0.90 9.36
N LYS A 162 -1.65 -2.23 9.46
CA LYS A 162 -0.47 -3.08 9.71
C LYS A 162 0.65 -2.80 8.73
N GLY A 163 1.86 -2.65 9.26
CA GLY A 163 3.05 -2.33 8.48
C GLY A 163 3.09 -0.92 7.88
N SER A 164 2.17 -0.04 8.29
CA SER A 164 2.15 1.35 7.83
C SER A 164 3.45 2.07 8.19
N PRO A 165 4.01 2.90 7.28
CA PRO A 165 5.15 3.76 7.60
C PRO A 165 4.89 4.74 8.75
N SER A 166 3.63 5.04 9.06
CA SER A 166 3.22 5.88 10.19
C SER A 166 3.75 5.35 11.52
N ILE A 167 3.94 4.02 11.66
CA ILE A 167 4.46 3.38 12.85
C ILE A 167 5.81 3.97 13.26
N TYR A 168 6.72 4.16 12.30
CA TYR A 168 8.04 4.76 12.57
C TYR A 168 7.91 6.20 13.05
N ARG A 169 7.00 6.96 12.42
CA ARG A 169 6.78 8.36 12.82
C ARG A 169 6.18 8.44 14.23
N ILE A 170 5.20 7.60 14.55
CA ILE A 170 4.59 7.55 15.89
C ILE A 170 5.62 7.17 16.96
N ARG A 171 6.50 6.21 16.69
CA ARG A 171 7.59 5.84 17.60
C ARG A 171 8.56 7.00 17.83
N ASN A 172 8.96 7.71 16.76
CA ASN A 172 9.80 8.89 16.88
C ASN A 172 9.10 9.99 17.67
N LEU A 173 7.81 10.20 17.44
CA LEU A 173 7.01 11.18 18.17
C LEU A 173 6.91 10.84 19.65
N SER A 174 6.72 9.56 20.00
CA SER A 174 6.77 9.07 21.39
C SER A 174 8.11 9.43 22.07
N ASN A 175 9.23 9.27 21.37
CA ASN A 175 10.55 9.67 21.86
C ASN A 175 10.68 11.21 21.99
N GLU A 176 10.15 11.97 21.03
CA GLU A 176 10.17 13.44 21.04
C GLU A 176 9.40 14.03 22.24
N ILE A 177 8.26 13.46 22.58
CA ILE A 177 7.46 13.90 23.73
C ILE A 177 7.96 13.33 25.08
N GLY A 178 8.87 12.35 25.03
CA GLY A 178 9.42 11.71 26.24
C GLY A 178 8.44 10.80 26.98
N ASP A 179 7.39 10.34 26.30
CA ASP A 179 6.35 9.46 26.88
C ASP A 179 5.84 8.44 25.86
N THR A 180 5.06 7.46 26.32
CA THR A 180 4.59 6.37 25.49
C THR A 180 3.35 6.74 24.68
N ILE A 181 3.39 6.50 23.38
CA ILE A 181 2.23 6.42 22.50
C ILE A 181 2.03 4.94 22.14
N PHE A 182 0.88 4.38 22.46
CA PHE A 182 0.54 3.01 22.13
C PHE A 182 0.14 2.89 20.66
N ILE A 183 0.62 1.85 19.97
CA ILE A 183 0.31 1.60 18.56
C ILE A 183 -0.47 0.29 18.46
N GLN A 184 -1.66 0.36 17.89
CA GLN A 184 -2.47 -0.81 17.58
C GLN A 184 -2.51 -1.00 16.07
N GLU A 185 -1.85 -2.04 15.58
CA GLU A 185 -1.86 -2.41 14.16
C GLU A 185 -3.13 -3.20 13.83
N VAL A 186 -3.80 -2.84 12.72
CA VAL A 186 -5.00 -3.49 12.21
C VAL A 186 -4.70 -4.10 10.84
N ASP A 187 -4.85 -5.42 10.72
CA ASP A 187 -4.51 -6.18 9.51
C ASP A 187 -5.69 -6.32 8.54
N LYS A 188 -6.92 -6.30 9.08
CA LYS A 188 -8.14 -6.62 8.33
C LYS A 188 -8.69 -5.44 7.54
N TYR A 189 -8.41 -4.21 7.95
CA TYR A 189 -9.05 -3.01 7.45
C TYR A 189 -8.04 -2.05 6.83
N GLY A 190 -8.49 -1.33 5.78
CA GLY A 190 -7.75 -0.20 5.22
C GLY A 190 -7.96 1.09 6.00
N MET A 191 -7.35 2.19 5.52
CA MET A 191 -7.44 3.48 6.21
C MET A 191 -8.88 3.99 6.32
N GLU A 192 -9.71 3.88 5.28
CA GLU A 192 -11.10 4.37 5.28
C GLU A 192 -11.97 3.65 6.31
N GLN A 193 -11.75 2.34 6.50
CA GLN A 193 -12.45 1.59 7.54
C GLN A 193 -12.03 2.04 8.94
N LEU A 194 -10.75 2.38 9.16
CA LEU A 194 -10.31 2.96 10.44
C LEU A 194 -10.99 4.30 10.70
N LEU A 195 -11.16 5.14 9.66
CA LEU A 195 -11.89 6.41 9.80
C LEU A 195 -13.35 6.17 10.19
N ALA A 196 -14.01 5.19 9.58
CA ALA A 196 -15.38 4.81 9.94
C ALA A 196 -15.47 4.34 11.40
N MET A 197 -14.51 3.52 11.86
CA MET A 197 -14.45 3.07 13.27
C MET A 197 -14.28 4.24 14.24
N VAL A 198 -13.48 5.25 13.89
CA VAL A 198 -13.37 6.49 14.70
C VAL A 198 -14.69 7.24 14.70
N ALA A 199 -15.33 7.41 13.55
CA ALA A 199 -16.60 8.14 13.43
C ALA A 199 -17.72 7.49 14.24
N HIS A 200 -17.75 6.15 14.29
CA HIS A 200 -18.74 5.39 15.07
C HIS A 200 -18.37 5.20 16.55
N GLY A 201 -17.19 5.65 16.99
CA GLY A 201 -16.76 5.57 18.38
C GLY A 201 -16.26 4.19 18.82
N GLU A 202 -15.96 3.30 17.86
CA GLU A 202 -15.36 2.00 18.14
C GLU A 202 -13.90 2.13 18.58
N ILE A 203 -13.20 3.12 18.04
CA ILE A 203 -11.85 3.54 18.41
C ILE A 203 -11.82 5.06 18.56
N ASP A 204 -10.86 5.58 19.32
CA ASP A 204 -10.76 7.03 19.53
C ASP A 204 -9.88 7.74 18.52
N TYR A 205 -8.74 7.12 18.14
CA TYR A 205 -7.73 7.76 17.32
C TYR A 205 -7.20 6.81 16.25
N ALA A 206 -7.11 7.30 15.02
CA ALA A 206 -6.42 6.62 13.94
C ALA A 206 -5.40 7.56 13.27
N VAL A 207 -4.40 7.00 12.58
CA VAL A 207 -3.47 7.77 11.76
C VAL A 207 -3.67 7.40 10.30
N CYS A 208 -3.88 8.41 9.47
CA CYS A 208 -4.23 8.27 8.07
C CYS A 208 -3.45 9.24 7.19
N ASP A 209 -3.33 8.91 5.90
CA ASP A 209 -2.95 9.86 4.85
C ASP A 209 -3.97 11.00 4.77
N GLU A 210 -3.49 12.25 4.72
CA GLU A 210 -4.34 13.45 4.69
C GLU A 210 -5.31 13.45 3.50
N GLY A 211 -4.86 12.99 2.32
CA GLY A 211 -5.70 12.92 1.13
C GLY A 211 -6.89 11.99 1.31
N ILE A 212 -6.64 10.78 1.84
CA ILE A 212 -7.69 9.81 2.15
C ILE A 212 -8.64 10.36 3.22
N ALA A 213 -8.09 10.97 4.28
CA ALA A 213 -8.88 11.57 5.34
C ALA A 213 -9.79 12.68 4.81
N LYS A 214 -9.27 13.60 3.98
CA LYS A 214 -10.05 14.66 3.33
C LYS A 214 -11.16 14.13 2.42
N ALA A 215 -10.91 13.06 1.68
CA ALA A 215 -11.94 12.44 0.85
C ALA A 215 -13.07 11.84 1.68
N SER A 216 -12.75 11.27 2.85
CA SER A 216 -13.73 10.61 3.74
C SER A 216 -14.56 11.57 4.59
N ILE A 217 -14.08 12.78 4.90
CA ILE A 217 -14.77 13.75 5.78
C ILE A 217 -16.17 14.12 5.23
N ALA A 218 -16.34 14.14 3.92
CA ALA A 218 -17.64 14.47 3.32
C ALA A 218 -18.75 13.50 3.76
N GLU A 219 -18.40 12.23 3.96
CA GLU A 219 -19.31 11.17 4.39
C GLU A 219 -19.29 10.99 5.92
N LEU A 220 -18.22 11.43 6.58
CA LEU A 220 -17.99 11.29 8.03
C LEU A 220 -17.79 12.68 8.68
N PRO A 221 -18.82 13.55 8.68
CA PRO A 221 -18.67 14.97 9.05
C PRO A 221 -18.36 15.22 10.53
N ASN A 222 -18.48 14.21 11.38
CA ASN A 222 -18.13 14.26 12.81
C ASN A 222 -16.64 14.03 13.06
N LEU A 223 -15.84 13.77 12.04
CA LEU A 223 -14.40 13.63 12.18
C LEU A 223 -13.67 14.97 12.12
N ASP A 224 -12.54 15.01 12.79
CA ASP A 224 -11.53 16.05 12.75
C ASP A 224 -10.19 15.45 12.31
N ILE A 225 -9.42 16.20 11.50
CA ILE A 225 -8.14 15.79 10.93
C ILE A 225 -7.09 16.91 10.99
N ASP A 226 -7.27 17.90 11.81
CA ASP A 226 -6.43 19.11 11.82
C ASP A 226 -5.07 18.86 12.50
N THR A 227 -4.97 17.85 13.38
CA THR A 227 -3.74 17.52 14.08
C THR A 227 -2.77 16.72 13.19
N ASN A 228 -1.61 17.32 12.87
CA ASN A 228 -0.59 16.67 12.05
C ASN A 228 0.24 15.67 12.88
N ILE A 229 0.42 14.47 12.36
CA ILE A 229 1.33 13.44 12.90
C ILE A 229 2.70 13.53 12.24
N SER A 230 2.77 13.85 10.95
CA SER A 230 4.04 14.00 10.24
C SER A 230 4.20 15.37 9.62
N PHE A 231 5.45 15.72 9.30
CA PHE A 231 5.74 16.76 8.33
C PHE A 231 5.27 16.36 6.94
N THR A 232 5.22 17.32 6.02
CA THR A 232 4.99 17.05 4.61
C THR A 232 6.09 16.16 4.06
N GLN A 233 5.71 15.13 3.35
CA GLN A 233 6.57 14.08 2.80
C GLN A 233 6.32 13.93 1.31
N PHE A 234 7.32 13.37 0.62
CA PHE A 234 7.22 13.07 -0.80
C PHE A 234 6.59 11.70 -1.00
N TYR A 235 5.61 11.62 -1.91
CA TYR A 235 5.01 10.39 -2.37
C TYR A 235 5.50 10.05 -3.78
N SER A 236 5.97 8.82 -3.92
CA SER A 236 6.55 8.27 -5.15
C SER A 236 5.89 6.95 -5.52
N TRP A 237 6.09 6.49 -6.74
CA TRP A 237 5.82 5.12 -7.12
C TRP A 237 7.05 4.26 -6.91
N GLY A 238 6.83 2.93 -6.73
CA GLY A 238 7.92 1.96 -6.59
C GLY A 238 8.04 1.06 -7.81
N VAL A 239 9.27 0.80 -8.26
CA VAL A 239 9.57 -0.23 -9.26
C VAL A 239 10.57 -1.23 -8.68
N ASN A 240 10.67 -2.44 -9.27
CA ASN A 240 11.68 -3.39 -8.84
C ASN A 240 13.08 -2.84 -9.11
N LYS A 241 14.05 -3.14 -8.24
CA LYS A 241 15.45 -2.71 -8.40
C LYS A 241 16.12 -3.22 -9.70
N ASN A 242 15.57 -4.28 -10.27
CA ASN A 242 16.03 -4.84 -11.53
C ASN A 242 15.34 -4.22 -12.76
N SER A 243 14.57 -3.13 -12.59
CA SER A 243 13.84 -2.43 -13.65
C SER A 243 14.26 -0.96 -13.78
N PRO A 244 15.56 -0.66 -13.95
CA PRO A 244 16.07 0.71 -14.00
C PRO A 244 15.59 1.49 -15.22
N ILE A 245 15.36 0.83 -16.37
CA ILE A 245 14.88 1.51 -17.59
C ILE A 245 13.42 1.94 -17.41
N LEU A 246 12.60 1.13 -16.73
CA LEU A 246 11.23 1.52 -16.36
C LEU A 246 11.25 2.74 -15.44
N LEU A 247 12.13 2.74 -14.43
CA LEU A 247 12.29 3.87 -13.52
C LEU A 247 12.63 5.16 -14.29
N ASP A 248 13.63 5.13 -15.15
CA ASP A 248 14.06 6.30 -15.92
C ASP A 248 12.94 6.79 -16.85
N THR A 249 12.24 5.86 -17.50
CA THR A 249 11.11 6.18 -18.37
C THR A 249 9.98 6.86 -17.60
N LEU A 250 9.64 6.34 -16.41
CA LEU A 250 8.64 6.94 -15.52
C LEU A 250 9.07 8.32 -15.05
N ASN A 251 10.33 8.48 -14.64
CA ASN A 251 10.87 9.76 -14.17
C ASN A 251 10.81 10.85 -15.24
N VAL A 252 11.21 10.53 -16.45
CA VAL A 252 11.13 11.48 -17.59
C VAL A 252 9.68 11.85 -17.87
N TRP A 253 8.77 10.89 -17.83
CA TRP A 253 7.36 11.13 -18.05
C TRP A 253 6.75 11.98 -16.93
N ILE A 254 6.99 11.65 -15.65
CA ILE A 254 6.49 12.37 -14.48
C ILE A 254 6.90 13.85 -14.54
N GLU A 255 8.20 14.13 -14.76
CA GLU A 255 8.72 15.49 -14.80
C GLU A 255 8.07 16.34 -15.89
N ARG A 256 7.74 15.74 -17.00
CA ARG A 256 7.04 16.42 -18.08
C ARG A 256 5.56 16.55 -17.80
N TYR A 257 4.89 15.48 -17.36
CA TYR A 257 3.46 15.44 -17.14
C TYR A 257 3.03 16.37 -15.99
N LYS A 258 3.84 16.53 -14.96
CA LYS A 258 3.61 17.48 -13.85
C LYS A 258 3.45 18.93 -14.33
N LYS A 259 4.01 19.30 -15.47
CA LYS A 259 3.90 20.65 -16.05
C LYS A 259 2.61 20.89 -16.82
N THR A 260 1.84 19.86 -17.10
CA THR A 260 0.63 19.92 -17.93
C THR A 260 -0.59 20.47 -17.16
N PRO A 261 -1.55 21.09 -17.87
CA PRO A 261 -2.84 21.45 -17.28
C PRO A 261 -3.63 20.25 -16.77
N GLU A 262 -3.51 19.09 -17.45
CA GLU A 262 -4.18 17.85 -17.11
C GLU A 262 -3.73 17.36 -15.73
N PHE A 263 -2.43 17.38 -15.45
CA PHE A 263 -1.92 17.03 -14.12
C PHE A 263 -2.46 17.97 -13.05
N ARG A 264 -2.45 19.29 -13.27
CA ARG A 264 -2.98 20.26 -12.30
C ARG A 264 -4.47 20.03 -12.03
N LYS A 265 -5.27 19.73 -13.07
CA LYS A 265 -6.70 19.41 -12.94
C LYS A 265 -6.89 18.12 -12.12
N LEU A 266 -6.06 17.11 -12.39
CA LEU A 266 -6.10 15.83 -11.69
C LEU A 266 -5.78 15.99 -10.20
N ILE A 267 -4.70 16.67 -9.86
CA ILE A 267 -4.30 16.93 -8.47
C ILE A 267 -5.41 17.69 -7.71
N LYS A 268 -5.97 18.72 -8.33
CA LYS A 268 -7.11 19.47 -7.73
C LYS A 268 -8.33 18.58 -7.49
N LYS A 269 -8.64 17.66 -8.43
CA LYS A 269 -9.77 16.71 -8.30
C LYS A 269 -9.64 15.88 -7.02
N TYR A 270 -8.42 15.48 -6.65
CA TYR A 270 -8.14 14.63 -5.48
C TYR A 270 -7.63 15.41 -4.26
N SER A 271 -7.81 16.75 -4.24
CA SER A 271 -7.49 17.64 -3.10
C SER A 271 -6.02 17.59 -2.62
N TYR A 272 -5.10 17.24 -3.51
CA TYR A 272 -3.67 17.37 -3.24
C TYR A 272 -3.14 18.75 -3.63
N THR A 273 -1.98 19.13 -3.08
CA THR A 273 -1.23 20.32 -3.47
C THR A 273 -0.04 19.93 -4.33
N THR A 274 0.30 20.81 -5.28
CA THR A 274 1.55 20.71 -6.06
C THR A 274 2.58 21.71 -5.52
N ASN A 275 3.85 21.35 -5.58
CA ASN A 275 4.93 22.30 -5.45
C ASN A 275 4.96 23.24 -6.64
#